data_08fb0f0c350193e15876f8a062ada25f
#
_entry.id   08fb0f0c350193e15876f8a062ada25f
#
_cell.length_a   1.000
_cell.length_b   1.000
_cell.length_c   1.000
_cell.angle_alpha   90.00
_cell.angle_beta   90.00
_cell.angle_gamma   90.00
#
_symmetry.space_group_name_H-M   'P 1'
#
loop_
_entity.id
_entity.type
_entity.pdbx_description
1 polymer ?
#
loop_
_entity_poly.entity_id
_entity_poly.type
_entity_poly.pdbx_seq_one_letter_code
_entity_poly.pdbx_strand_id
1 'polypeptide(L)'
;MNIKDHLSKVTEYFSPKVIGEVNDVYVKVAKIKGEDIPWHNHKDEDEAFFILEGELLFEEEGKDSFTMTKGDFYVVKQGINHRVSAEKECHIMLIENKSTAHTGEVESHVTRSIEEQLK
;
A
#
# COMPACT_ATOMS: atom_id res chain seq x y z
N MET A 1 -3.55 -19.76 6.01
CA MET A 1 -3.44 -18.78 7.10
C MET A 1 -4.38 -17.61 6.83
N ASN A 2 -5.10 -17.19 7.85
CA ASN A 2 -6.02 -16.06 7.72
C ASN A 2 -5.25 -14.75 7.56
N ILE A 3 -5.84 -13.78 6.85
CA ILE A 3 -5.21 -12.47 6.67
C ILE A 3 -4.92 -11.79 8.02
N LYS A 4 -5.78 -11.98 9.01
CA LYS A 4 -5.56 -11.45 10.37
C LYS A 4 -4.29 -12.02 11.00
N ASP A 5 -3.97 -13.28 10.71
CA ASP A 5 -2.74 -13.92 11.22
C ASP A 5 -1.51 -13.28 10.60
N HIS A 6 -1.57 -12.96 9.30
CA HIS A 6 -0.49 -12.23 8.64
C HIS A 6 -0.33 -10.82 9.22
N LEU A 7 -1.44 -10.11 9.42
CA LEU A 7 -1.42 -8.76 10.00
C LEU A 7 -0.86 -8.75 11.42
N SER A 8 -1.12 -9.80 12.21
CA SER A 8 -0.59 -9.87 13.58
C SER A 8 0.93 -9.90 13.64
N LYS A 9 1.59 -10.25 12.53
CA LYS A 9 3.04 -10.28 12.41
C LYS A 9 3.62 -8.96 11.90
N VAL A 10 2.78 -8.03 11.47
CA VAL A 10 3.21 -6.69 11.03
C VAL A 10 3.29 -5.81 12.27
N THR A 11 4.49 -5.42 12.64
CA THR A 11 4.76 -4.69 13.88
C THR A 11 5.06 -3.22 13.67
N GLU A 12 5.24 -2.78 12.41
CA GLU A 12 5.57 -1.42 12.07
C GLU A 12 4.57 -0.85 11.07
N TYR A 13 4.30 0.44 11.17
CA TYR A 13 3.49 1.15 10.17
C TYR A 13 4.31 1.38 8.90
N PHE A 14 3.61 1.47 7.77
CA PHE A 14 4.22 1.69 6.44
C PHE A 14 5.28 0.65 6.07
N SER A 15 5.11 -0.57 6.55
CA SER A 15 6.06 -1.67 6.30
C SER A 15 5.31 -2.85 5.66
N PRO A 16 5.09 -2.83 4.34
CA PRO A 16 4.35 -3.89 3.65
C PRO A 16 5.00 -5.25 3.83
N LYS A 17 4.16 -6.27 3.96
CA LYS A 17 4.59 -7.66 4.03
C LYS A 17 3.95 -8.44 2.90
N VAL A 18 4.76 -9.16 2.13
CA VAL A 18 4.26 -10.07 1.10
C VAL A 18 3.64 -11.28 1.79
N ILE A 19 2.36 -11.55 1.50
CA ILE A 19 1.64 -12.70 2.05
C ILE A 19 1.34 -13.77 1.00
N GLY A 20 1.54 -13.46 -0.27
CA GLY A 20 1.32 -14.42 -1.35
C GLY A 20 1.82 -13.92 -2.69
N GLU A 21 1.94 -14.85 -3.62
CA GLU A 21 2.33 -14.58 -5.00
C GLU A 21 1.35 -15.26 -5.94
N VAL A 22 1.00 -14.56 -7.02
CA VAL A 22 0.21 -15.13 -8.12
C VAL A 22 0.91 -14.73 -9.41
N ASN A 23 1.65 -15.68 -10.01
CA ASN A 23 2.49 -15.40 -11.18
C ASN A 23 3.43 -14.19 -10.91
N ASP A 24 3.35 -13.13 -11.70
CA ASP A 24 4.19 -11.94 -11.55
C ASP A 24 3.60 -10.89 -10.60
N VAL A 25 2.66 -11.29 -9.75
CA VAL A 25 1.94 -10.40 -8.84
C VAL A 25 2.23 -10.78 -7.39
N TYR A 26 2.54 -9.77 -6.57
CA TYR A 26 2.57 -9.91 -5.11
C TYR A 26 1.26 -9.44 -4.51
N VAL A 27 0.81 -10.15 -3.48
CA VAL A 27 -0.25 -9.71 -2.58
C VAL A 27 0.42 -9.36 -1.26
N LYS A 28 0.19 -8.12 -0.80
CA LYS A 28 0.83 -7.58 0.40
C LYS A 28 -0.22 -7.09 1.39
N VAL A 29 0.13 -7.05 2.66
CA VAL A 29 -0.66 -6.36 3.68
C VAL A 29 0.23 -5.33 4.39
N ALA A 30 -0.39 -4.27 4.87
CA ALA A 30 0.31 -3.22 5.59
C ALA A 30 -0.63 -2.56 6.60
N LYS A 31 -0.03 -1.96 7.62
CA LYS A 31 -0.71 -1.10 8.59
C LYS A 31 -0.28 0.33 8.32
N ILE A 32 -1.26 1.22 8.24
CA ILE A 32 -1.04 2.63 7.92
C ILE A 32 -1.56 3.46 9.09
N LYS A 33 -0.74 4.42 9.52
CA LYS A 33 -1.15 5.45 10.49
C LYS A 33 -0.23 6.65 10.33
N GLY A 34 -0.81 7.82 10.07
CA GLY A 34 -0.05 9.04 9.81
C GLY A 34 0.12 9.33 8.33
N GLU A 35 1.03 10.24 8.01
CA GLU A 35 1.20 10.81 6.67
C GLU A 35 2.62 10.61 6.12
N ASP A 36 3.33 9.57 6.55
CA ASP A 36 4.74 9.38 6.23
C ASP A 36 5.02 8.93 4.80
N ILE A 37 4.01 8.46 4.06
CA ILE A 37 4.19 8.11 2.65
C ILE A 37 4.30 9.39 1.81
N PRO A 38 5.39 9.54 1.03
CA PRO A 38 5.52 10.70 0.17
C PRO A 38 4.61 10.62 -1.06
N TRP A 39 4.36 11.76 -1.70
CA TRP A 39 3.79 11.77 -3.05
C TRP A 39 4.73 11.00 -3.98
N HIS A 40 4.19 10.03 -4.71
CA HIS A 40 4.97 9.19 -5.61
C HIS A 40 4.09 8.60 -6.71
N ASN A 41 4.73 8.00 -7.69
CA ASN A 41 4.02 7.23 -8.73
C ASN A 41 4.83 5.98 -9.07
N HIS A 42 4.17 5.06 -9.74
CA HIS A 42 4.80 3.88 -10.31
C HIS A 42 4.71 4.02 -11.82
N LYS A 43 5.84 4.27 -12.47
CA LYS A 43 5.91 4.65 -13.88
C LYS A 43 5.27 3.61 -14.80
N ASP A 44 5.48 2.33 -14.52
CA ASP A 44 5.09 1.25 -15.40
C ASP A 44 4.07 0.27 -14.79
N GLU A 45 3.62 0.52 -13.55
CA GLU A 45 2.76 -0.41 -12.83
C GLU A 45 1.49 0.25 -12.31
N ASP A 46 0.37 -0.48 -12.44
CA ASP A 46 -0.85 -0.17 -11.71
C ASP A 46 -0.73 -0.75 -10.30
N GLU A 47 -1.43 -0.18 -9.34
CA GLU A 47 -1.43 -0.66 -7.96
C GLU A 47 -2.85 -0.69 -7.41
N ALA A 48 -3.27 -1.84 -6.88
CA ALA A 48 -4.61 -1.99 -6.31
C ALA A 48 -4.56 -1.91 -4.79
N PHE A 49 -5.51 -1.14 -4.23
CA PHE A 49 -5.70 -0.95 -2.79
C PHE A 49 -7.03 -1.54 -2.37
N PHE A 50 -7.02 -2.34 -1.32
CA PHE A 50 -8.22 -2.89 -0.70
C PHE A 50 -8.17 -2.64 0.80
N ILE A 51 -9.22 -2.04 1.37
CA ILE A 51 -9.25 -1.70 2.79
C ILE A 51 -9.80 -2.88 3.58
N LEU A 52 -8.97 -3.39 4.47
CA LEU A 52 -9.32 -4.52 5.35
C LEU A 52 -9.98 -4.03 6.65
N GLU A 53 -9.51 -2.90 7.19
CA GLU A 53 -10.02 -2.32 8.43
C GLU A 53 -9.65 -0.85 8.49
N GLY A 54 -10.54 -0.02 9.04
CA GLY A 54 -10.28 1.41 9.23
C GLY A 54 -10.60 2.26 8.01
N GLU A 55 -10.02 3.46 7.96
CA GLU A 55 -10.24 4.44 6.90
C GLU A 55 -8.91 4.91 6.34
N LEU A 56 -8.83 5.03 5.02
CA LEU A 56 -7.65 5.49 4.31
C LEU A 56 -8.01 6.74 3.50
N LEU A 57 -7.29 7.84 3.73
CA LEU A 57 -7.40 9.01 2.86
C LEU A 57 -6.53 8.77 1.63
N PHE A 58 -7.14 8.82 0.45
CA PHE A 58 -6.46 8.64 -0.83
C PHE A 58 -6.41 9.98 -1.56
N GLU A 59 -5.19 10.38 -1.95
CA GLU A 59 -4.95 11.61 -2.68
C GLU A 59 -4.28 11.31 -4.01
N GLU A 60 -4.90 11.74 -5.10
CA GLU A 60 -4.33 11.68 -6.46
C GLU A 60 -4.18 13.09 -7.00
N GLU A 61 -3.06 13.35 -7.68
CA GLU A 61 -2.85 14.60 -8.38
C GLU A 61 -3.92 14.79 -9.47
N GLY A 62 -4.55 15.96 -9.48
CA GLY A 62 -5.58 16.29 -10.46
C GLY A 62 -7.00 15.85 -10.11
N LYS A 63 -7.19 15.28 -8.93
CA LYS A 63 -8.50 14.86 -8.42
C LYS A 63 -8.73 15.36 -7.00
N ASP A 64 -10.00 15.42 -6.60
CA ASP A 64 -10.35 15.63 -5.19
C ASP A 64 -9.94 14.36 -4.40
N SER A 65 -9.47 14.57 -3.17
CA SER A 65 -9.18 13.47 -2.26
C SER A 65 -10.47 12.73 -1.89
N PHE A 66 -10.34 11.46 -1.55
CA PHE A 66 -11.47 10.65 -1.11
C PHE A 66 -11.05 9.69 0.01
N THR A 67 -12.02 9.31 0.83
CA THR A 67 -11.80 8.37 1.93
C THR A 67 -12.29 6.99 1.52
N MET A 68 -11.42 6.00 1.68
CA MET A 68 -11.75 4.59 1.48
C MET A 68 -12.02 3.96 2.84
N THR A 69 -13.07 3.15 2.93
CA THR A 69 -13.45 2.45 4.15
C THR A 69 -13.42 0.93 3.93
N LYS A 70 -13.61 0.17 4.99
CA LYS A 70 -13.57 -1.29 4.95
C LYS A 70 -14.37 -1.86 3.78
N GLY A 71 -13.72 -2.68 2.96
CA GLY A 71 -14.32 -3.31 1.78
C GLY A 71 -14.16 -2.51 0.49
N ASP A 72 -13.70 -1.27 0.56
CA ASP A 72 -13.46 -0.46 -0.64
C ASP A 72 -12.22 -0.94 -1.38
N PHE A 73 -12.30 -0.84 -2.70
CA PHE A 73 -11.24 -1.25 -3.62
C PHE A 73 -11.00 -0.15 -4.66
N TYR A 74 -9.72 0.16 -4.91
CA TYR A 74 -9.36 1.18 -5.88
C TYR A 74 -8.04 0.83 -6.57
N VAL A 75 -7.98 1.04 -7.88
CA VAL A 75 -6.76 0.86 -8.66
C VAL A 75 -6.21 2.22 -9.06
N VAL A 76 -5.00 2.54 -8.60
CA VAL A 76 -4.28 3.69 -9.11
C VAL A 76 -3.48 3.25 -10.34
N LYS A 77 -3.67 3.97 -11.43
CA LYS A 77 -3.04 3.64 -12.70
C LYS A 77 -1.58 4.09 -12.73
N GLN A 78 -0.79 3.42 -13.55
CA GLN A 78 0.62 3.76 -13.74
C GLN A 78 0.80 5.24 -14.07
N GLY A 79 1.85 5.83 -13.55
CA GLY A 79 2.20 7.23 -13.80
C GLY A 79 1.41 8.26 -13.02
N ILE A 80 0.37 7.85 -12.28
CA ILE A 80 -0.45 8.78 -11.49
C ILE A 80 0.22 9.06 -10.14
N ASN A 81 0.53 10.32 -9.90
CA ASN A 81 1.11 10.76 -8.65
C ASN A 81 0.05 10.67 -7.53
N HIS A 82 0.37 10.00 -6.43
CA HIS A 82 -0.59 9.75 -5.36
C HIS A 82 0.08 9.65 -4.00
N ARG A 83 -0.75 9.73 -2.97
CA ARG A 83 -0.32 9.58 -1.59
C ARG A 83 -1.48 9.04 -0.76
N VAL A 84 -1.19 8.22 0.24
CA VAL A 84 -2.17 7.71 1.19
C VAL A 84 -1.79 8.09 2.61
N SER A 85 -2.80 8.27 3.45
CA SER A 85 -2.61 8.57 4.87
C SER A 85 -3.79 8.03 5.68
N ALA A 86 -3.59 7.88 6.99
CA ALA A 86 -4.64 7.45 7.89
C ALA A 86 -4.49 8.15 9.24
N GLU A 87 -5.57 8.70 9.75
CA GLU A 87 -5.58 9.35 11.07
C GLU A 87 -5.46 8.32 12.19
N LYS A 88 -6.18 7.21 12.06
CA LYS A 88 -6.15 6.07 12.98
C LYS A 88 -5.60 4.87 12.23
N GLU A 89 -5.19 3.84 12.96
CA GLU A 89 -4.64 2.64 12.36
C GLU A 89 -5.60 2.06 11.33
N CYS A 90 -5.08 1.85 10.12
CA CYS A 90 -5.80 1.32 8.98
C CYS A 90 -5.04 0.10 8.44
N HIS A 91 -5.75 -0.96 8.11
CA HIS A 91 -5.16 -2.16 7.53
C HIS A 91 -5.55 -2.25 6.06
N ILE A 92 -4.55 -2.40 5.21
CA ILE A 92 -4.76 -2.45 3.76
C ILE A 92 -4.13 -3.70 3.14
N MET A 93 -4.68 -4.11 2.01
CA MET A 93 -4.09 -5.09 1.12
C MET A 93 -3.69 -4.39 -0.17
N LEU A 94 -2.50 -4.70 -0.65
CA LEU A 94 -1.98 -4.21 -1.92
C LEU A 94 -1.83 -5.38 -2.88
N ILE A 95 -2.22 -5.16 -4.13
CA ILE A 95 -2.02 -6.13 -5.22
C ILE A 95 -1.25 -5.39 -6.30
N GLU A 96 -0.05 -5.87 -6.61
CA GLU A 96 0.84 -5.16 -7.53
C GLU A 96 1.85 -6.10 -8.19
N ASN A 97 2.38 -5.69 -9.34
CA ASN A 97 3.43 -6.45 -10.01
C ASN A 97 4.68 -6.55 -9.14
N LYS A 98 5.43 -7.63 -9.29
CA LYS A 98 6.68 -7.83 -8.55
C LYS A 98 7.71 -6.74 -8.83
N SER A 99 7.63 -6.05 -9.96
CA SER A 99 8.51 -4.95 -10.33
C SER A 99 8.22 -3.64 -9.57
N THR A 100 7.09 -3.56 -8.83
CA THR A 100 6.66 -2.32 -8.18
C THR A 100 7.54 -2.01 -6.97
N ALA A 101 8.19 -0.83 -6.97
CA ALA A 101 8.95 -0.35 -5.81
C ALA A 101 8.01 0.27 -4.77
N HIS A 102 8.32 0.11 -3.48
CA HIS A 102 7.45 0.54 -2.36
C HIS A 102 6.96 1.98 -2.48
N THR A 103 7.86 2.92 -2.75
CA THR A 103 7.53 4.34 -2.91
C THR A 103 7.93 4.87 -4.30
N GLY A 104 7.79 4.02 -5.32
CA GLY A 104 8.19 4.35 -6.68
C GLY A 104 9.69 4.69 -6.77
N GLU A 105 10.01 5.80 -7.42
CA GLU A 105 11.39 6.29 -7.53
C GLU A 105 11.78 7.23 -6.38
N VAL A 106 10.85 7.53 -5.47
CA VAL A 106 11.08 8.41 -4.33
C VAL A 106 11.54 7.60 -3.13
N GLU A 107 12.72 7.89 -2.60
CA GLU A 107 13.18 7.29 -1.36
C GLU A 107 12.74 8.13 -0.16
N SER A 108 12.38 7.46 0.94
CA SER A 108 12.02 8.11 2.19
C SER A 108 12.38 7.20 3.36
N HIS A 109 12.20 7.70 4.59
CA HIS A 109 12.47 6.90 5.79
C HIS A 109 11.54 5.68 5.94
N VAL A 110 10.43 5.64 5.21
CA VAL A 110 9.50 4.50 5.24
C VAL A 110 9.72 3.50 4.09
N THR A 111 10.57 3.83 3.10
CA THR A 111 10.81 2.95 1.95
C THR A 111 11.40 1.61 2.40
N ARG A 112 10.83 0.52 1.90
CA ARG A 112 11.27 -0.86 2.20
C ARG A 112 11.67 -1.57 0.93
N SER A 113 12.78 -2.30 0.97
CA SER A 113 13.23 -3.16 -0.12
C SER A 113 12.30 -4.38 -0.24
N ILE A 114 12.33 -5.05 -1.39
CA ILE A 114 11.54 -6.27 -1.56
C ILE A 114 12.01 -7.38 -0.61
N GLU A 115 13.30 -7.46 -0.32
CA GLU A 115 13.83 -8.43 0.64
C GLU A 115 13.23 -8.21 2.03
N GLU A 116 13.10 -6.95 2.45
CA GLU A 116 12.46 -6.61 3.73
C GLU A 116 10.99 -6.99 3.74
N GLN A 117 10.29 -6.80 2.62
CA GLN A 117 8.86 -7.09 2.50
C GLN A 117 8.56 -8.59 2.47
N LEU A 118 9.52 -9.40 2.07
CA LEU A 118 9.39 -10.87 2.00
C LEU A 118 9.59 -11.55 3.34
N LYS A 119 10.11 -10.88 4.33
CA LYS A 119 10.40 -11.46 5.66
C LYS A 119 9.15 -11.70 6.52
#